data_5c8ff07dc37b2ffec62b2ec6e77969c8
#
_entry.id   5c8ff07dc37b2ffec62b2ec6e77969c8
#
_cell.length_a   1.000
_cell.length_b   1.000
_cell.length_c   1.000
_cell.angle_alpha   90.00
_cell.angle_beta   90.00
_cell.angle_gamma   90.00
#
_symmetry.space_group_name_H-M   'P 1'
#
loop_
_entity.id
_entity.type
_entity.pdbx_description
1 polymer ?
#
loop_
_entity_poly.entity_id
_entity_poly.type
_entity_poly.pdbx_seq_one_letter_code
_entity_poly.pdbx_strand_id
1 'polypeptide(L)'
;MNSSFSSSKEKFDHCYENIIKYLYEYDDFMESVGTVAGIGSDPEALDMQWWANASTRDEQQLPLNIKCTIVNDFKNLNVKHRNIVFQRESVNSITRPKKGFDILWAYDVLQYQTNPYETLKNWWQIATSDSMLVLSVPQTTNIEYNKQEFHAKMDHKYNFTLPMLIYMLSVNGWDCKSGFFRKEINDPWIYILVYRSDVKPMDPNKTNLYNIAEDTQLLPECVVQSITKFGHLRQRDLVLPWIDKNFTVMENH
;
A
#
# COMPACT_ATOMS: atom_id res chain seq x y z
N MET A 1 14.68 -4.52 -9.32
CA MET A 1 14.42 -3.20 -8.70
C MET A 1 15.50 -2.94 -7.67
N ASN A 2 16.04 -1.73 -7.63
CA ASN A 2 16.88 -1.29 -6.52
C ASN A 2 15.95 -0.89 -5.38
N SER A 3 16.11 -1.44 -4.19
CA SER A 3 15.32 -1.06 -3.01
C SER A 3 15.81 0.27 -2.43
N SER A 4 14.92 1.01 -1.79
CA SER A 4 15.24 2.19 -0.95
C SER A 4 16.05 1.81 0.30
N PHE A 5 16.12 0.53 0.61
CA PHE A 5 16.80 -0.03 1.78
C PHE A 5 18.12 -0.72 1.40
N SER A 6 19.10 -0.70 2.28
CA SER A 6 20.41 -1.31 2.06
C SER A 6 20.38 -2.85 2.17
N SER A 7 19.37 -3.41 2.85
CA SER A 7 19.20 -4.85 3.02
C SER A 7 17.73 -5.23 3.20
N SER A 8 17.40 -6.50 2.93
CA SER A 8 16.08 -7.08 3.20
C SER A 8 15.69 -6.98 4.67
N LYS A 9 16.66 -7.11 5.57
CA LYS A 9 16.42 -6.98 7.01
C LYS A 9 16.03 -5.56 7.39
N GLU A 10 16.75 -4.55 6.90
CA GLU A 10 16.40 -3.14 7.15
C GLU A 10 15.01 -2.80 6.63
N LYS A 11 14.67 -3.24 5.42
CA LYS A 11 13.32 -3.11 4.85
C LYS A 11 12.25 -3.75 5.75
N PHE A 12 12.51 -4.97 6.22
CA PHE A 12 11.58 -5.69 7.10
C PHE A 12 11.43 -5.01 8.46
N ASP A 13 12.53 -4.63 9.10
CA ASP A 13 12.51 -3.95 10.41
C ASP A 13 11.72 -2.63 10.31
N HIS A 14 11.95 -1.85 9.24
CA HIS A 14 11.21 -0.62 8.97
C HIS A 14 9.70 -0.89 8.73
N CYS A 15 9.37 -1.91 7.98
CA CYS A 15 8.01 -2.33 7.72
C CYS A 15 7.32 -2.81 9.02
N TYR A 16 8.02 -3.59 9.85
CA TYR A 16 7.51 -4.09 11.12
C TYR A 16 7.16 -2.93 12.06
N GLU A 17 8.07 -1.99 12.26
CA GLU A 17 7.86 -0.85 13.17
C GLU A 17 6.74 0.09 12.72
N ASN A 18 6.52 0.21 11.42
CA ASN A 18 5.58 1.21 10.89
C ASN A 18 4.20 0.64 10.53
N ILE A 19 4.08 -0.66 10.23
CA ILE A 19 2.80 -1.25 9.82
C ILE A 19 2.51 -2.55 10.59
N ILE A 20 3.42 -3.54 10.53
CA ILE A 20 3.11 -4.91 10.93
C ILE A 20 2.65 -5.01 12.38
N LYS A 21 3.35 -4.34 13.30
CA LYS A 21 3.01 -4.38 14.73
C LYS A 21 1.59 -3.91 15.04
N TYR A 22 1.07 -2.98 14.23
CA TYR A 22 -0.28 -2.44 14.41
C TYR A 22 -1.36 -3.32 13.80
N LEU A 23 -1.04 -4.13 12.79
CA LEU A 23 -1.98 -5.07 12.20
C LEU A 23 -2.42 -6.17 13.20
N TYR A 24 -1.57 -6.51 14.17
CA TYR A 24 -1.93 -7.44 15.25
C TYR A 24 -3.02 -6.91 16.17
N GLU A 25 -3.14 -5.60 16.30
CA GLU A 25 -4.16 -4.97 17.12
C GLU A 25 -5.53 -4.93 16.39
N TYR A 26 -5.55 -5.39 15.13
CA TYR A 26 -6.72 -5.42 14.25
C TYR A 26 -7.25 -6.87 14.12
N ASP A 27 -7.64 -7.46 15.25
CA ASP A 27 -7.99 -8.88 15.39
C ASP A 27 -9.02 -9.36 14.35
N ASP A 28 -10.13 -8.63 14.16
CA ASP A 28 -11.21 -9.01 13.26
C ASP A 28 -10.76 -9.14 11.78
N PHE A 29 -9.79 -8.34 11.38
CA PHE A 29 -9.27 -8.38 10.00
C PHE A 29 -8.37 -9.58 9.76
N MET A 30 -7.46 -9.86 10.69
CA MET A 30 -6.48 -10.94 10.55
C MET A 30 -7.12 -12.33 10.46
N GLU A 31 -8.27 -12.54 11.13
CA GLU A 31 -9.01 -13.81 11.10
C GLU A 31 -9.54 -14.17 9.70
N SER A 32 -9.80 -13.18 8.86
CA SER A 32 -10.35 -13.37 7.50
C SER A 32 -9.31 -13.59 6.40
N VAL A 33 -8.02 -13.38 6.69
CA VAL A 33 -6.95 -13.42 5.68
C VAL A 33 -6.56 -14.85 5.33
N GLY A 34 -6.77 -15.25 4.09
CA GLY A 34 -6.33 -16.54 3.55
C GLY A 34 -5.18 -16.44 2.55
N THR A 35 -5.06 -15.29 1.85
CA THR A 35 -4.11 -15.11 0.74
C THR A 35 -3.45 -13.73 0.76
N VAL A 36 -2.13 -13.68 0.60
CA VAL A 36 -1.34 -12.44 0.55
C VAL A 36 -0.48 -12.43 -0.70
N ALA A 37 -0.52 -11.33 -1.46
CA ALA A 37 0.41 -11.07 -2.54
C ALA A 37 1.51 -10.11 -2.08
N GLY A 38 2.74 -10.57 -1.98
CA GLY A 38 3.93 -9.73 -1.79
C GLY A 38 4.40 -9.18 -3.12
N ILE A 39 3.97 -7.96 -3.43
CA ILE A 39 4.24 -7.30 -4.71
C ILE A 39 5.59 -6.59 -4.62
N GLY A 40 6.55 -6.99 -5.45
CA GLY A 40 7.89 -6.42 -5.45
C GLY A 40 8.72 -6.77 -4.20
N SER A 41 8.34 -7.82 -3.46
CA SER A 41 9.17 -8.33 -2.37
C SER A 41 10.58 -8.66 -2.87
N ASP A 42 11.57 -8.45 -2.02
CA ASP A 42 12.96 -8.79 -2.32
C ASP A 42 13.20 -10.32 -2.32
N PRO A 43 14.40 -10.79 -2.74
CA PRO A 43 14.66 -12.23 -2.84
C PRO A 43 14.60 -13.00 -1.51
N GLU A 44 14.79 -12.35 -0.38
CA GLU A 44 14.68 -12.96 0.95
C GLU A 44 13.24 -12.94 1.47
N ALA A 45 12.42 -11.99 1.01
CA ALA A 45 11.00 -11.85 1.30
C ALA A 45 10.64 -12.07 2.77
N LEU A 46 11.34 -11.38 3.67
CA LEU A 46 11.17 -11.53 5.12
C LEU A 46 9.76 -11.15 5.57
N ASP A 47 9.13 -10.19 4.90
CA ASP A 47 7.74 -9.79 5.07
C ASP A 47 6.77 -10.95 4.73
N MET A 48 7.00 -11.64 3.61
CA MET A 48 6.18 -12.80 3.23
C MET A 48 6.43 -14.02 4.12
N GLN A 49 7.65 -14.21 4.59
CA GLN A 49 7.95 -15.22 5.60
C GLN A 49 7.21 -14.93 6.91
N TRP A 50 7.14 -13.66 7.31
CA TRP A 50 6.36 -13.26 8.46
C TRP A 50 4.87 -13.61 8.28
N TRP A 51 4.25 -13.24 7.15
CA TRP A 51 2.87 -13.59 6.83
C TRP A 51 2.62 -15.10 6.84
N ALA A 52 3.49 -15.88 6.19
CA ALA A 52 3.37 -17.33 6.12
C ALA A 52 3.52 -18.02 7.50
N ASN A 53 4.21 -17.37 8.45
CA ASN A 53 4.41 -17.85 9.81
C ASN A 53 3.42 -17.24 10.82
N ALA A 54 2.65 -16.23 10.46
CA ALA A 54 1.67 -15.59 11.35
C ALA A 54 0.63 -16.60 11.88
N SER A 55 0.33 -17.61 11.04
CA SER A 55 -0.56 -18.73 11.38
C SER A 55 -0.13 -19.60 12.57
N THR A 56 1.10 -19.45 13.08
CA THR A 56 1.63 -20.32 14.14
C THR A 56 1.73 -19.62 15.51
N ARG A 57 1.33 -18.34 15.60
CA ARG A 57 1.61 -17.50 16.77
C ARG A 57 0.47 -17.39 17.77
N ASP A 58 -0.72 -17.82 17.41
CA ASP A 58 -1.83 -17.82 18.33
C ASP A 58 -1.85 -19.15 19.11
N GLU A 59 -1.55 -19.10 20.41
CA GLU A 59 -1.54 -20.28 21.30
C GLU A 59 -2.94 -20.87 21.51
N GLN A 60 -4.00 -20.22 21.02
CA GLN A 60 -5.38 -20.59 21.33
C GLN A 60 -6.29 -20.87 20.12
N GLN A 61 -5.91 -20.56 18.88
CA GLN A 61 -6.80 -20.76 17.73
C GLN A 61 -6.10 -21.32 16.49
N LEU A 62 -6.87 -22.06 15.71
CA LEU A 62 -6.53 -22.80 14.50
C LEU A 62 -5.47 -22.10 13.62
N PRO A 63 -4.51 -22.85 13.08
CA PRO A 63 -3.47 -22.28 12.23
C PRO A 63 -4.11 -21.61 11.01
N LEU A 64 -4.07 -20.29 10.95
CA LEU A 64 -4.36 -19.53 9.74
C LEU A 64 -3.39 -20.02 8.67
N ASN A 65 -3.87 -20.77 7.71
CA ASN A 65 -3.03 -21.31 6.63
C ASN A 65 -2.86 -20.27 5.52
N ILE A 66 -2.28 -19.11 5.87
CA ILE A 66 -2.07 -18.00 4.95
C ILE A 66 -1.15 -18.45 3.81
N LYS A 67 -1.64 -18.32 2.58
CA LYS A 67 -0.86 -18.58 1.37
C LYS A 67 -0.30 -17.28 0.84
N CYS A 68 1.02 -17.19 0.79
CA CYS A 68 1.73 -16.04 0.26
C CYS A 68 2.17 -16.29 -1.18
N THR A 69 1.94 -15.31 -2.03
CA THR A 69 2.46 -15.30 -3.40
C THR A 69 3.41 -14.13 -3.56
N ILE A 70 4.68 -14.38 -3.84
CA ILE A 70 5.65 -13.34 -4.14
C ILE A 70 5.59 -13.07 -5.64
N VAL A 71 5.29 -11.82 -6.01
CA VAL A 71 5.25 -11.37 -7.39
C VAL A 71 6.43 -10.43 -7.65
N ASN A 72 7.34 -10.86 -8.50
CA ASN A 72 8.47 -10.06 -8.93
C ASN A 72 9.06 -10.63 -10.25
N ASP A 73 9.91 -9.86 -10.93
CA ASP A 73 10.59 -10.24 -12.17
C ASP A 73 12.01 -10.79 -11.98
N PHE A 74 12.54 -10.83 -10.74
CA PHE A 74 13.87 -11.37 -10.48
C PHE A 74 13.98 -12.89 -10.71
N LYS A 75 15.22 -13.37 -10.91
CA LYS A 75 15.43 -14.76 -11.36
C LYS A 75 15.33 -15.80 -10.24
N ASN A 76 15.74 -15.46 -9.03
CA ASN A 76 15.89 -16.41 -7.93
C ASN A 76 15.20 -15.89 -6.66
N LEU A 77 14.46 -16.78 -6.01
CA LEU A 77 13.93 -16.58 -4.68
C LEU A 77 14.77 -17.40 -3.69
N ASN A 78 15.23 -16.75 -2.61
CA ASN A 78 16.03 -17.39 -1.56
C ASN A 78 15.19 -17.99 -0.42
N VAL A 79 13.86 -18.06 -0.62
CA VAL A 79 12.91 -18.56 0.39
C VAL A 79 12.42 -19.94 0.01
N LYS A 80 12.44 -20.87 0.99
CA LYS A 80 11.80 -22.18 0.88
C LYS A 80 10.80 -22.32 2.02
N HIS A 81 9.54 -22.06 1.75
CA HIS A 81 8.46 -22.21 2.71
C HIS A 81 7.24 -22.83 2.01
N ARG A 82 6.56 -23.80 2.67
CA ARG A 82 5.43 -24.55 2.07
C ARG A 82 4.25 -23.67 1.65
N ASN A 83 4.06 -22.55 2.33
CA ASN A 83 2.97 -21.60 2.10
C ASN A 83 3.38 -20.41 1.22
N ILE A 84 4.61 -20.38 0.69
CA ILE A 84 5.10 -19.30 -0.17
C ILE A 84 5.29 -19.84 -1.59
N VAL A 85 4.66 -19.17 -2.55
CA VAL A 85 4.78 -19.44 -3.98
C VAL A 85 5.41 -18.23 -4.66
N PHE A 86 6.28 -18.46 -5.61
CA PHE A 86 6.87 -17.42 -6.43
C PHE A 86 6.19 -17.37 -7.81
N GLN A 87 5.68 -16.19 -8.15
CA GLN A 87 5.08 -15.88 -9.44
C GLN A 87 5.98 -14.88 -10.16
N ARG A 88 6.68 -15.35 -11.20
CA ARG A 88 7.60 -14.52 -11.95
C ARG A 88 6.83 -13.68 -12.98
N GLU A 89 6.35 -12.53 -12.56
CA GLU A 89 5.62 -11.58 -13.39
C GLU A 89 6.04 -10.15 -13.07
N SER A 90 5.71 -9.25 -13.98
CA SER A 90 5.88 -7.82 -13.73
C SER A 90 4.84 -7.34 -12.71
N VAL A 91 5.26 -6.53 -11.75
CA VAL A 91 4.40 -6.02 -10.67
C VAL A 91 3.27 -5.09 -11.17
N ASN A 92 3.35 -4.61 -12.41
CA ASN A 92 2.33 -3.75 -13.03
C ASN A 92 1.35 -4.51 -13.94
N SER A 93 1.52 -5.82 -14.11
CA SER A 93 0.68 -6.66 -14.96
C SER A 93 0.56 -8.08 -14.39
N ILE A 94 0.11 -8.17 -13.15
CA ILE A 94 -0.04 -9.43 -12.44
C ILE A 94 -1.26 -10.18 -12.95
N THR A 95 -1.10 -11.47 -13.24
CA THR A 95 -2.20 -12.36 -13.61
C THR A 95 -3.07 -12.66 -12.39
N ARG A 96 -4.37 -12.44 -12.52
CA ARG A 96 -5.32 -12.68 -11.44
C ARG A 96 -5.39 -14.17 -11.11
N PRO A 97 -5.13 -14.57 -9.84
CA PRO A 97 -5.43 -15.94 -9.42
C PRO A 97 -6.94 -16.18 -9.39
N LYS A 98 -7.35 -17.45 -9.41
CA LYS A 98 -8.76 -17.85 -9.53
C LYS A 98 -9.69 -17.20 -8.50
N LYS A 99 -9.20 -16.94 -7.27
CA LYS A 99 -9.98 -16.35 -6.18
C LYS A 99 -9.61 -14.87 -5.90
N GLY A 100 -8.50 -14.35 -6.43
CA GLY A 100 -7.93 -13.07 -6.04
C GLY A 100 -7.07 -13.17 -4.77
N PHE A 101 -6.60 -12.01 -4.28
CA PHE A 101 -5.83 -11.90 -3.04
C PHE A 101 -6.59 -11.09 -2.00
N ASP A 102 -6.51 -11.50 -0.73
CA ASP A 102 -7.14 -10.79 0.39
C ASP A 102 -6.28 -9.60 0.85
N ILE A 103 -4.95 -9.74 0.74
CA ILE A 103 -4.00 -8.65 0.97
C ILE A 103 -3.09 -8.48 -0.22
N LEU A 104 -2.95 -7.22 -0.66
CA LEU A 104 -1.92 -6.78 -1.59
C LEU A 104 -0.87 -5.99 -0.79
N TRP A 105 0.31 -6.57 -0.64
CA TRP A 105 1.42 -6.03 0.13
C TRP A 105 2.44 -5.39 -0.80
N ALA A 106 2.41 -4.06 -0.95
CA ALA A 106 3.23 -3.30 -1.88
C ALA A 106 4.13 -2.29 -1.14
N TYR A 107 5.13 -2.80 -0.44
CA TYR A 107 6.07 -2.01 0.35
C TYR A 107 7.30 -1.63 -0.48
N ASP A 108 7.51 -0.31 -0.71
CA ASP A 108 8.65 0.21 -1.49
C ASP A 108 8.62 -0.24 -2.97
N VAL A 109 7.48 -0.06 -3.67
CA VAL A 109 7.29 -0.60 -5.03
C VAL A 109 6.73 0.42 -6.03
N LEU A 110 5.68 1.17 -5.67
CA LEU A 110 4.91 1.98 -6.63
C LEU A 110 5.73 3.09 -7.29
N GLN A 111 6.71 3.65 -6.59
CA GLN A 111 7.59 4.71 -7.10
C GLN A 111 8.50 4.27 -8.25
N TYR A 112 8.71 2.98 -8.42
CA TYR A 112 9.52 2.43 -9.52
C TYR A 112 8.70 2.14 -10.79
N GLN A 113 7.37 2.24 -10.72
CA GLN A 113 6.50 1.90 -11.84
C GLN A 113 6.47 3.03 -12.87
N THR A 114 6.44 2.67 -14.16
CA THR A 114 6.36 3.64 -15.26
C THR A 114 4.99 4.28 -15.39
N ASN A 115 3.95 3.58 -14.97
CA ASN A 115 2.57 4.07 -14.95
C ASN A 115 1.89 3.59 -13.66
N PRO A 116 1.94 4.37 -12.58
CA PRO A 116 1.35 3.97 -11.31
C PRO A 116 -0.19 3.86 -11.37
N TYR A 117 -0.88 4.59 -12.27
CA TYR A 117 -2.33 4.44 -12.45
C TYR A 117 -2.70 3.05 -12.98
N GLU A 118 -2.08 2.60 -14.06
CA GLU A 118 -2.33 1.26 -14.60
C GLU A 118 -1.88 0.17 -13.64
N THR A 119 -0.83 0.42 -12.86
CA THR A 119 -0.38 -0.50 -11.81
C THR A 119 -1.45 -0.67 -10.73
N LEU A 120 -1.97 0.43 -10.18
CA LEU A 120 -3.03 0.39 -9.15
C LEU A 120 -4.34 -0.21 -9.68
N LYS A 121 -4.66 0.01 -10.94
CA LYS A 121 -5.80 -0.60 -11.64
C LYS A 121 -5.63 -2.12 -11.77
N ASN A 122 -4.45 -2.59 -12.17
CA ASN A 122 -4.16 -4.02 -12.21
C ASN A 122 -4.26 -4.65 -10.81
N TRP A 123 -3.72 -3.99 -9.79
CA TRP A 123 -3.82 -4.47 -8.41
C TRP A 123 -5.27 -4.55 -7.93
N TRP A 124 -6.11 -3.56 -8.28
CA TRP A 124 -7.54 -3.63 -7.99
C TRP A 124 -8.22 -4.84 -8.64
N GLN A 125 -7.82 -5.19 -9.88
CA GLN A 125 -8.39 -6.33 -10.62
C GLN A 125 -8.05 -7.68 -10.01
N ILE A 126 -6.87 -7.83 -9.40
CA ILE A 126 -6.42 -9.09 -8.78
C ILE A 126 -6.86 -9.26 -7.33
N ALA A 127 -7.40 -8.23 -6.72
CA ALA A 127 -7.91 -8.19 -5.36
C ALA A 127 -9.26 -8.94 -5.22
N THR A 128 -9.56 -9.50 -4.04
CA THR A 128 -10.91 -9.95 -3.66
C THR A 128 -11.81 -8.75 -3.36
N SER A 129 -13.12 -8.95 -3.12
CA SER A 129 -14.06 -7.87 -2.79
C SER A 129 -13.68 -7.10 -1.52
N ASP A 130 -13.17 -7.83 -0.52
CA ASP A 130 -12.85 -7.28 0.80
C ASP A 130 -11.35 -7.08 1.01
N SER A 131 -10.60 -7.08 -0.08
CA SER A 131 -9.14 -7.00 -0.07
C SER A 131 -8.63 -5.66 0.47
N MET A 132 -7.54 -5.73 1.22
CA MET A 132 -6.76 -4.57 1.65
C MET A 132 -5.49 -4.42 0.81
N LEU A 133 -5.24 -3.21 0.32
CA LEU A 133 -3.94 -2.78 -0.19
C LEU A 133 -3.15 -2.13 0.94
N VAL A 134 -1.99 -2.70 1.25
CA VAL A 134 -0.98 -2.10 2.11
C VAL A 134 0.11 -1.51 1.23
N LEU A 135 0.23 -0.19 1.26
CA LEU A 135 1.13 0.57 0.39
C LEU A 135 2.08 1.43 1.22
N SER A 136 3.36 1.40 0.89
CA SER A 136 4.34 2.35 1.39
C SER A 136 5.13 2.94 0.22
N VAL A 137 5.27 4.27 0.21
CA VAL A 137 5.99 5.01 -0.82
C VAL A 137 6.75 6.21 -0.22
N PRO A 138 7.87 6.64 -0.83
CA PRO A 138 8.56 7.84 -0.39
C PRO A 138 7.74 9.10 -0.68
N GLN A 139 7.83 10.08 0.23
CA GLN A 139 7.17 11.37 0.09
C GLN A 139 8.09 12.45 -0.52
N THR A 140 7.49 13.42 -1.22
CA THR A 140 8.22 14.52 -1.87
C THR A 140 8.55 15.70 -0.95
N THR A 141 7.88 15.81 0.19
CA THR A 141 7.93 17.02 1.01
C THR A 141 9.10 17.09 1.97
N ASN A 142 9.91 16.05 2.08
CA ASN A 142 11.12 16.09 2.86
C ASN A 142 12.27 16.66 2.01
N ILE A 143 12.77 17.86 2.38
CA ILE A 143 13.84 18.57 1.67
C ILE A 143 15.13 17.75 1.58
N GLU A 144 15.41 16.89 2.57
CA GLU A 144 16.60 16.04 2.56
C GLU A 144 16.54 14.94 1.50
N TYR A 145 15.33 14.44 1.19
CA TYR A 145 15.11 13.43 0.16
C TYR A 145 15.00 14.01 -1.25
N ASN A 146 14.83 15.33 -1.38
CA ASN A 146 14.85 16.02 -2.68
C ASN A 146 16.27 16.33 -3.16
N LYS A 147 17.32 15.94 -2.45
CA LYS A 147 18.70 16.05 -2.95
C LYS A 147 18.86 15.15 -4.16
N GLN A 148 19.41 15.68 -5.24
CA GLN A 148 19.65 14.95 -6.50
C GLN A 148 20.37 13.60 -6.29
N GLU A 149 21.17 13.46 -5.25
CA GLU A 149 21.89 12.23 -4.91
C GLU A 149 20.96 11.08 -4.48
N PHE A 150 19.86 11.38 -3.80
CA PHE A 150 18.87 10.36 -3.40
C PHE A 150 18.15 9.79 -4.63
N HIS A 151 17.67 10.67 -5.50
CA HIS A 151 16.98 10.26 -6.73
C HIS A 151 17.89 9.54 -7.72
N ALA A 152 19.14 9.99 -7.86
CA ALA A 152 20.11 9.37 -8.75
C ALA A 152 20.50 7.94 -8.34
N LYS A 153 20.48 7.63 -7.03
CA LYS A 153 20.84 6.30 -6.52
C LYS A 153 19.68 5.30 -6.53
N MET A 154 18.42 5.77 -6.49
CA MET A 154 17.27 4.90 -6.23
C MET A 154 16.38 4.60 -7.44
N ASP A 155 16.69 5.16 -8.60
CA ASP A 155 15.91 4.93 -9.84
C ASP A 155 14.39 5.17 -9.67
N HIS A 156 14.01 6.07 -8.73
CA HIS A 156 12.63 6.45 -8.51
C HIS A 156 12.09 7.21 -9.72
N LYS A 157 10.98 6.75 -10.27
CA LYS A 157 10.29 7.42 -11.38
C LYS A 157 9.27 8.42 -10.89
N TYR A 158 8.75 8.20 -9.70
CA TYR A 158 7.74 9.03 -9.06
C TYR A 158 8.09 9.33 -7.61
N ASN A 159 7.77 10.56 -7.23
CA ASN A 159 7.68 11.00 -5.85
C ASN A 159 6.23 11.37 -5.57
N PHE A 160 5.72 10.95 -4.44
CA PHE A 160 4.30 11.09 -4.12
C PHE A 160 4.05 12.15 -3.06
N THR A 161 2.88 12.78 -3.16
CA THR A 161 2.25 13.51 -2.07
C THR A 161 1.00 12.76 -1.63
N LEU A 162 0.59 12.94 -0.39
CA LEU A 162 -0.62 12.27 0.10
C LEU A 162 -1.89 12.65 -0.68
N PRO A 163 -2.13 13.95 -1.05
CA PRO A 163 -3.23 14.32 -1.93
C PRO A 163 -3.23 13.60 -3.28
N MET A 164 -2.04 13.46 -3.91
CA MET A 164 -1.90 12.75 -5.17
C MET A 164 -2.24 11.26 -5.02
N LEU A 165 -1.78 10.62 -3.94
CA LEU A 165 -2.07 9.21 -3.67
C LEU A 165 -3.56 8.97 -3.42
N ILE A 166 -4.22 9.83 -2.64
CA ILE A 166 -5.67 9.73 -2.42
C ILE A 166 -6.43 9.81 -3.75
N TYR A 167 -6.07 10.75 -4.63
CA TYR A 167 -6.66 10.84 -5.97
C TYR A 167 -6.39 9.57 -6.79
N MET A 168 -5.14 9.12 -6.87
CA MET A 168 -4.75 7.95 -7.67
C MET A 168 -5.41 6.66 -7.17
N LEU A 169 -5.53 6.49 -5.87
CA LEU A 169 -6.19 5.34 -5.26
C LEU A 169 -7.69 5.38 -5.56
N SER A 170 -8.35 6.51 -5.28
CA SER A 170 -9.80 6.63 -5.46
C SER A 170 -10.22 6.50 -6.93
N VAL A 171 -9.49 7.09 -7.89
CA VAL A 171 -9.77 6.93 -9.32
C VAL A 171 -9.61 5.48 -9.78
N ASN A 172 -8.81 4.69 -9.08
CA ASN A 172 -8.64 3.26 -9.32
C ASN A 172 -9.55 2.35 -8.47
N GLY A 173 -10.57 2.91 -7.81
CA GLY A 173 -11.59 2.13 -7.11
C GLY A 173 -11.16 1.66 -5.71
N TRP A 174 -10.10 2.23 -5.14
CA TRP A 174 -9.72 1.97 -3.75
C TRP A 174 -10.47 2.90 -2.81
N ASP A 175 -11.04 2.34 -1.74
CA ASP A 175 -11.80 3.09 -0.73
C ASP A 175 -10.85 3.83 0.22
N CYS A 176 -10.62 5.10 -0.06
CA CYS A 176 -9.86 5.98 0.80
C CYS A 176 -10.68 6.53 1.98
N LYS A 177 -12.03 6.45 1.94
CA LYS A 177 -12.92 6.94 3.02
C LYS A 177 -12.73 6.12 4.29
N SER A 178 -12.65 4.80 4.14
CA SER A 178 -12.43 3.86 5.23
C SER A 178 -10.96 3.52 5.43
N GLY A 179 -10.05 4.18 4.71
CA GLY A 179 -8.63 3.90 4.72
C GLY A 179 -7.89 4.52 5.91
N PHE A 180 -6.69 4.00 6.15
CA PHE A 180 -5.74 4.51 7.14
C PHE A 180 -4.54 5.11 6.44
N PHE A 181 -4.10 6.28 6.92
CA PHE A 181 -3.02 7.05 6.30
C PHE A 181 -2.10 7.61 7.37
N ARG A 182 -0.79 7.42 7.18
CA ARG A 182 0.22 8.02 8.03
C ARG A 182 1.27 8.71 7.18
N LYS A 183 1.57 9.94 7.56
CA LYS A 183 2.63 10.76 7.03
C LYS A 183 3.15 11.65 8.15
N GLU A 184 4.44 11.64 8.36
CA GLU A 184 5.10 12.49 9.36
C GLU A 184 6.10 13.43 8.67
N ILE A 185 6.42 14.57 9.32
CA ILE A 185 7.35 15.56 8.76
C ILE A 185 8.75 14.99 8.62
N ASN A 186 9.19 14.23 9.63
CA ASN A 186 10.53 13.68 9.70
C ASN A 186 10.63 12.24 9.16
N ASP A 187 9.51 11.63 8.79
CA ASP A 187 9.49 10.33 8.14
C ASP A 187 9.46 10.51 6.62
N PRO A 188 10.43 9.96 5.87
CA PRO A 188 10.47 10.08 4.41
C PRO A 188 9.39 9.28 3.70
N TRP A 189 8.51 8.60 4.41
CA TRP A 189 7.52 7.68 3.87
C TRP A 189 6.08 8.14 4.09
N ILE A 190 5.22 7.69 3.18
CA ILE A 190 3.76 7.70 3.34
C ILE A 190 3.32 6.24 3.45
N TYR A 191 2.52 5.93 4.47
CA TYR A 191 1.95 4.61 4.70
C TYR A 191 0.45 4.67 4.50
N ILE A 192 -0.09 3.70 3.78
CA ILE A 192 -1.50 3.66 3.39
C ILE A 192 -2.03 2.24 3.51
N LEU A 193 -3.19 2.10 4.14
CA LEU A 193 -4.00 0.89 4.13
C LEU A 193 -5.39 1.27 3.62
N VAL A 194 -5.78 0.74 2.47
CA VAL A 194 -7.09 1.02 1.85
C VAL A 194 -7.75 -0.26 1.38
N TYR A 195 -9.08 -0.27 1.38
CA TYR A 195 -9.85 -1.43 0.95
C TYR A 195 -10.21 -1.33 -0.53
N ARG A 196 -10.39 -2.49 -1.16
CA ARG A 196 -11.00 -2.53 -2.49
C ARG A 196 -12.48 -2.20 -2.37
N SER A 197 -12.96 -1.28 -3.21
CA SER A 197 -14.39 -1.00 -3.33
C SER A 197 -15.02 -1.71 -4.53
N ASP A 198 -16.35 -1.69 -4.61
CA ASP A 198 -17.10 -2.17 -5.78
C ASP A 198 -17.10 -1.18 -6.94
N VAL A 199 -16.62 0.04 -6.71
CA VAL A 199 -16.46 1.07 -7.75
C VAL A 199 -15.33 0.66 -8.68
N LYS A 200 -15.64 0.52 -9.97
CA LYS A 200 -14.64 0.17 -10.99
C LYS A 200 -13.67 1.32 -11.22
N PRO A 201 -12.40 1.01 -11.55
CA PRO A 201 -11.44 2.03 -11.96
C PRO A 201 -11.99 2.94 -13.06
N MET A 202 -11.82 4.24 -12.88
CA MET A 202 -12.26 5.31 -13.77
C MET A 202 -11.13 5.75 -14.72
N ASP A 203 -11.47 6.50 -15.77
CA ASP A 203 -10.46 7.09 -16.67
C ASP A 203 -9.85 8.34 -16.01
N PRO A 204 -8.56 8.33 -15.64
CA PRO A 204 -7.92 9.45 -14.95
C PRO A 204 -7.86 10.73 -15.81
N ASN A 205 -8.00 10.62 -17.15
CA ASN A 205 -8.02 11.78 -18.04
C ASN A 205 -9.39 12.49 -18.07
N LYS A 206 -10.44 11.85 -17.55
CA LYS A 206 -11.82 12.36 -17.55
C LYS A 206 -12.38 12.59 -16.16
N THR A 207 -11.67 12.14 -15.13
CA THR A 207 -12.16 12.14 -13.74
C THR A 207 -11.28 13.05 -12.90
N ASN A 208 -11.87 13.94 -12.14
CA ASN A 208 -11.20 14.77 -11.16
C ASN A 208 -11.77 14.50 -9.75
N LEU A 209 -11.22 15.13 -8.72
CA LEU A 209 -11.67 14.94 -7.34
C LEU A 209 -13.13 15.29 -7.10
N TYR A 210 -13.69 16.28 -7.83
CA TYR A 210 -15.12 16.63 -7.74
C TYR A 210 -16.00 15.50 -8.25
N ASN A 211 -15.68 14.94 -9.43
CA ASN A 211 -16.42 13.81 -9.97
C ASN A 211 -16.38 12.62 -9.01
N ILE A 212 -15.21 12.33 -8.41
CA ILE A 212 -15.09 11.25 -7.42
C ILE A 212 -15.95 11.54 -6.18
N ALA A 213 -15.95 12.79 -5.70
CA ALA A 213 -16.75 13.17 -4.53
C ALA A 213 -18.26 13.10 -4.79
N GLU A 214 -18.71 13.48 -6.00
CA GLU A 214 -20.12 13.48 -6.39
C GLU A 214 -20.63 12.08 -6.75
N ASP A 215 -19.85 11.33 -7.52
CA ASP A 215 -20.27 10.07 -8.12
C ASP A 215 -19.97 8.84 -7.25
N THR A 216 -19.11 8.99 -6.22
CA THR A 216 -18.68 7.88 -5.39
C THR A 216 -18.62 8.27 -3.92
N GLN A 217 -18.41 7.29 -3.06
CA GLN A 217 -18.15 7.53 -1.63
C GLN A 217 -16.71 7.15 -1.23
N LEU A 218 -15.77 7.23 -2.16
CA LEU A 218 -14.39 6.75 -1.96
C LEU A 218 -13.47 7.75 -1.25
N LEU A 219 -13.87 9.02 -1.13
CA LEU A 219 -13.01 10.06 -0.55
C LEU A 219 -13.27 10.24 0.95
N PRO A 220 -12.21 10.47 1.75
CA PRO A 220 -12.33 10.90 3.13
C PRO A 220 -13.13 12.21 3.26
N GLU A 221 -13.87 12.37 4.35
CA GLU A 221 -14.71 13.54 4.61
C GLU A 221 -13.90 14.86 4.57
N CYS A 222 -12.70 14.88 5.15
CA CYS A 222 -11.83 16.06 5.12
C CYS A 222 -11.41 16.46 3.70
N VAL A 223 -11.29 15.49 2.78
CA VAL A 223 -11.01 15.73 1.35
C VAL A 223 -12.21 16.38 0.70
N VAL A 224 -13.40 15.81 0.88
CA VAL A 224 -14.66 16.35 0.34
C VAL A 224 -14.88 17.79 0.82
N GLN A 225 -14.71 18.05 2.12
CA GLN A 225 -14.82 19.38 2.69
C GLN A 225 -13.80 20.36 2.12
N SER A 226 -12.53 19.94 1.95
CA SER A 226 -11.48 20.80 1.41
C SER A 226 -11.77 21.21 -0.03
N ILE A 227 -12.14 20.28 -0.91
CA ILE A 227 -12.45 20.59 -2.31
C ILE A 227 -13.73 21.43 -2.43
N THR A 228 -14.76 21.16 -1.63
CA THR A 228 -16.02 21.93 -1.63
C THR A 228 -15.79 23.37 -1.18
N LYS A 229 -14.97 23.58 -0.14
CA LYS A 229 -14.73 24.91 0.44
C LYS A 229 -13.73 25.75 -0.35
N PHE A 230 -12.68 25.13 -0.91
CA PHE A 230 -11.54 25.85 -1.48
C PHE A 230 -11.35 25.61 -2.97
N GLY A 231 -12.09 24.69 -3.57
CA GLY A 231 -11.91 24.33 -4.98
C GLY A 231 -10.69 23.46 -5.26
N HIS A 232 -9.93 23.06 -4.21
CA HIS A 232 -8.75 22.22 -4.32
C HIS A 232 -8.45 21.53 -3.00
N LEU A 233 -7.69 20.45 -3.06
CA LEU A 233 -7.22 19.73 -1.89
C LEU A 233 -5.93 20.35 -1.36
N ARG A 234 -5.93 20.73 -0.10
CA ARG A 234 -4.76 21.24 0.61
C ARG A 234 -4.25 20.19 1.59
N GLN A 235 -2.95 19.92 1.56
CA GLN A 235 -2.35 18.91 2.42
C GLN A 235 -2.58 19.19 3.92
N ARG A 236 -2.57 20.44 4.34
CA ARG A 236 -2.82 20.87 5.71
C ARG A 236 -4.24 20.61 6.23
N ASP A 237 -5.20 20.34 5.33
CA ASP A 237 -6.59 20.07 5.69
C ASP A 237 -6.86 18.56 5.84
N LEU A 238 -5.85 17.73 5.56
CA LEU A 238 -5.98 16.28 5.66
C LEU A 238 -5.80 15.83 7.11
N VAL A 239 -6.92 15.54 7.75
CA VAL A 239 -6.97 14.88 9.07
C VAL A 239 -7.48 13.46 8.81
N LEU A 240 -6.59 12.50 8.79
CA LEU A 240 -6.85 11.13 8.39
C LEU A 240 -6.54 10.15 9.52
N PRO A 241 -7.32 9.07 9.67
CA PRO A 241 -7.05 8.07 10.69
C PRO A 241 -5.79 7.26 10.39
N TRP A 242 -5.14 6.78 11.44
CA TRP A 242 -4.13 5.73 11.37
C TRP A 242 -4.60 4.51 12.17
N ILE A 243 -4.07 3.35 11.84
CA ILE A 243 -4.39 2.08 12.50
C ILE A 243 -4.03 2.08 13.99
N ASP A 244 -2.96 2.77 14.37
CA ASP A 244 -2.66 3.05 15.78
C ASP A 244 -3.56 4.15 16.31
N LYS A 245 -4.49 3.80 17.20
CA LYS A 245 -5.45 4.74 17.81
C LYS A 245 -4.80 5.84 18.66
N ASN A 246 -3.56 5.64 19.09
CA ASN A 246 -2.80 6.66 19.82
C ASN A 246 -2.18 7.71 18.88
N PHE A 247 -2.16 7.44 17.58
CA PHE A 247 -1.68 8.35 16.55
C PHE A 247 -2.85 9.22 16.06
N THR A 248 -3.12 10.32 16.78
CA THR A 248 -4.36 11.08 16.60
C THR A 248 -4.27 12.22 15.59
N VAL A 249 -3.11 12.64 15.13
CA VAL A 249 -3.01 13.79 14.18
C VAL A 249 -1.77 13.69 13.32
N MET A 250 -1.94 13.85 12.00
CA MET A 250 -0.87 14.41 11.19
C MET A 250 -0.71 15.87 11.61
N GLU A 251 0.28 16.18 12.42
CA GLU A 251 0.68 17.56 12.66
C GLU A 251 1.24 18.13 11.37
N ASN A 252 0.38 18.84 10.67
CA ASN A 252 0.73 19.61 9.50
C ASN A 252 1.29 20.97 9.95
N HIS A 253 2.59 21.05 10.13
CA HIS A 253 3.30 22.33 10.22
C HIS A 253 4.15 22.55 8.97
#